data_85111697750e637bbee0896e3a9ec25f
#
_entry.id   85111697750e637bbee0896e3a9ec25f
#
_cell.length_a   1.000
_cell.length_b   1.000
_cell.length_c   1.000
_cell.angle_alpha   90.00
_cell.angle_beta   90.00
_cell.angle_gamma   90.00
#
_symmetry.space_group_name_H-M   'P 1'
#
loop_
_entity.id
_entity.type
_entity.pdbx_description
1 polymer ?
#
loop_
_entity_poly.entity_id
_entity_poly.type
_entity_poly.pdbx_seq_one_letter_code
_entity_poly.pdbx_strand_id
1 'polypeptide(L)'
;MIEWTRMSGEKVEELLAVLLCRKYPNTTHVRPSQGDGGVDLLIPQETNKVDVYQIKKFAQNLGSSQKQQIIRSIGRFQSAWDERGEEIGSWNLLLPLDPTTDNLEWFKEQTKGLPYPCYWRGLTFIESLASEFPDVVDYYTNNGNGRHDAIINKMIKLLGLSPNDGDGVVSPSQVIPYMRELDPLLDTDPHYQYDIRLGSFNSEFKPNNVNAVAFVCKEISKDRVVTVEIIPKFKEALTFRPIRSLITIQDISDSGQREQLEKFLMYGTPLSIESNASYHIELPGGMETKGSSNAIVKIFPANMGSVEESLRFTIFTPERDEGISVIVDMQEATKGTCGEKGARMGISQNEAFSIELYFDFHTKNITFKWNVLDLVDKYPNKVLEDLYFLSNLHSPNKLSISRVYGPIAESVDIPRIEPNDQIKLESLISILESLSNIQKITDVQIRVPNLDSIDSEDIYKWEYVSRFVESERVSFNDCIVRICLKPDVYLPNGPFSIMWQSELSVSVGSQYIPLGEQTFYSRSVEIVPDSIISHGDHQDCQIQPTKGSQLVSWLERNKG
;
A
#
# COMPACT_ATOMS: atom_id res chain seq x y z
N MET A 1 -41.37 -18.77 -4.35
CA MET A 1 -41.98 -17.46 -4.68
C MET A 1 -41.89 -16.59 -3.46
N ILE A 2 -41.28 -15.40 -3.60
CA ILE A 2 -41.07 -14.49 -2.50
C ILE A 2 -42.38 -13.77 -2.17
N GLU A 3 -42.79 -13.73 -0.90
CA GLU A 3 -44.02 -13.05 -0.47
C GLU A 3 -43.73 -11.54 -0.19
N TRP A 4 -43.50 -10.77 -1.25
CA TRP A 4 -43.11 -9.36 -1.21
C TRP A 4 -44.02 -8.47 -0.36
N THR A 5 -45.32 -8.79 -0.33
CA THR A 5 -46.33 -8.02 0.42
C THR A 5 -46.24 -8.20 1.93
N ARG A 6 -45.57 -9.26 2.41
CA ARG A 6 -45.36 -9.54 3.85
C ARG A 6 -44.05 -8.98 4.39
N MET A 7 -43.15 -8.58 3.51
CA MET A 7 -41.87 -8.00 3.91
C MET A 7 -42.01 -6.53 4.29
N SER A 8 -41.26 -6.08 5.28
CA SER A 8 -41.14 -4.63 5.55
C SER A 8 -40.48 -3.92 4.37
N GLY A 9 -40.76 -2.64 4.21
CA GLY A 9 -40.17 -1.89 3.10
C GLY A 9 -38.67 -1.86 3.11
N GLU A 10 -38.06 -1.71 4.27
CA GLU A 10 -36.61 -1.73 4.46
C GLU A 10 -35.99 -3.07 4.01
N LYS A 11 -36.62 -4.20 4.38
CA LYS A 11 -36.15 -5.52 3.94
C LYS A 11 -36.29 -5.74 2.44
N VAL A 12 -37.33 -5.20 1.81
CA VAL A 12 -37.49 -5.26 0.35
C VAL A 12 -36.37 -4.46 -0.33
N GLU A 13 -36.14 -3.24 0.12
CA GLU A 13 -35.09 -2.36 -0.42
C GLU A 13 -33.71 -3.01 -0.26
N GLU A 14 -33.41 -3.56 0.92
CA GLU A 14 -32.15 -4.24 1.20
C GLU A 14 -31.94 -5.51 0.37
N LEU A 15 -32.96 -6.38 0.28
CA LEU A 15 -32.89 -7.58 -0.56
C LEU A 15 -32.62 -7.23 -2.03
N LEU A 16 -33.35 -6.25 -2.58
CA LEU A 16 -33.19 -5.84 -3.97
C LEU A 16 -31.82 -5.20 -4.22
N ALA A 17 -31.34 -4.42 -3.27
CA ALA A 17 -30.00 -3.82 -3.34
C ALA A 17 -28.91 -4.89 -3.33
N VAL A 18 -28.98 -5.88 -2.45
CA VAL A 18 -28.01 -6.98 -2.38
C VAL A 18 -28.05 -7.86 -3.62
N LEU A 19 -29.23 -8.15 -4.18
CA LEU A 19 -29.35 -8.89 -5.45
C LEU A 19 -28.61 -8.15 -6.59
N LEU A 20 -28.78 -6.83 -6.69
CA LEU A 20 -28.07 -6.02 -7.68
C LEU A 20 -26.56 -5.97 -7.41
N CYS A 21 -26.12 -5.79 -6.16
CA CYS A 21 -24.71 -5.81 -5.80
C CYS A 21 -24.03 -7.16 -6.08
N ARG A 22 -24.77 -8.27 -5.93
CA ARG A 22 -24.29 -9.62 -6.30
C ARG A 22 -24.15 -9.79 -7.81
N LYS A 23 -25.08 -9.21 -8.58
CA LYS A 23 -25.02 -9.22 -10.06
C LYS A 23 -23.93 -8.30 -10.58
N TYR A 24 -23.71 -7.16 -9.92
CA TYR A 24 -22.75 -6.13 -10.28
C TYR A 24 -21.87 -5.80 -9.06
N PRO A 25 -20.77 -6.55 -8.82
CA PRO A 25 -19.99 -6.45 -7.57
C PRO A 25 -19.40 -5.08 -7.27
N ASN A 26 -19.18 -4.25 -8.30
CA ASN A 26 -18.64 -2.88 -8.17
C ASN A 26 -19.71 -1.81 -7.91
N THR A 27 -20.95 -2.21 -7.67
CA THR A 27 -22.05 -1.29 -7.33
C THR A 27 -21.71 -0.46 -6.11
N THR A 28 -22.07 0.84 -6.12
CA THR A 28 -22.00 1.72 -4.97
C THR A 28 -23.39 1.95 -4.39
N HIS A 29 -23.56 1.71 -3.10
CA HIS A 29 -24.79 1.99 -2.37
C HIS A 29 -24.78 3.42 -1.85
N VAL A 30 -25.81 4.21 -2.19
CA VAL A 30 -25.95 5.58 -1.74
C VAL A 30 -26.79 5.58 -0.46
N ARG A 31 -26.20 6.06 0.65
CA ARG A 31 -26.92 6.13 1.93
C ARG A 31 -28.05 7.16 1.85
N PRO A 32 -29.26 6.82 2.33
CA PRO A 32 -30.36 7.77 2.39
C PRO A 32 -29.95 9.00 3.23
N SER A 33 -29.99 10.17 2.62
CA SER A 33 -29.76 11.47 3.28
C SER A 33 -30.73 12.51 2.72
N GLN A 34 -30.86 13.66 3.36
CA GLN A 34 -31.70 14.75 2.81
C GLN A 34 -31.20 15.29 1.46
N GLY A 35 -30.04 14.82 0.96
CA GLY A 35 -29.43 15.20 -0.30
C GLY A 35 -29.02 14.01 -1.19
N ASP A 36 -29.63 12.80 -1.03
CA ASP A 36 -29.29 11.58 -1.79
C ASP A 36 -29.65 11.66 -3.29
N GLY A 37 -30.29 12.73 -3.72
CA GLY A 37 -30.69 12.93 -5.12
C GLY A 37 -31.68 11.90 -5.62
N GLY A 38 -32.34 11.11 -4.75
CA GLY A 38 -33.28 10.07 -5.16
C GLY A 38 -32.60 8.87 -5.84
N VAL A 39 -31.40 8.51 -5.40
CA VAL A 39 -30.58 7.39 -5.90
C VAL A 39 -30.35 6.41 -4.77
N ASP A 40 -30.55 5.11 -5.02
CA ASP A 40 -30.23 4.08 -4.04
C ASP A 40 -28.94 3.33 -4.44
N LEU A 41 -28.74 3.05 -5.74
CA LEU A 41 -27.55 2.35 -6.23
C LEU A 41 -26.99 3.01 -7.50
N LEU A 42 -25.67 2.97 -7.62
CA LEU A 42 -24.91 3.38 -8.80
C LEU A 42 -24.12 2.17 -9.31
N ILE A 43 -24.34 1.80 -10.58
CA ILE A 43 -23.66 0.68 -11.22
C ILE A 43 -22.75 1.24 -12.32
N PRO A 44 -21.42 1.20 -12.18
CA PRO A 44 -20.49 1.67 -13.20
C PRO A 44 -20.55 0.73 -14.42
N GLN A 45 -20.54 1.33 -15.62
CA GLN A 45 -20.41 0.63 -16.89
C GLN A 45 -18.97 0.68 -17.42
N GLU A 46 -18.60 -0.23 -18.29
CA GLU A 46 -17.28 -0.22 -18.96
C GLU A 46 -17.02 1.05 -19.80
N THR A 47 -18.10 1.76 -20.19
CA THR A 47 -18.05 2.99 -21.00
C THR A 47 -17.87 4.27 -20.20
N ASN A 48 -17.45 4.21 -18.94
CA ASN A 48 -17.42 5.35 -18.00
C ASN A 48 -18.78 6.01 -17.72
N LYS A 49 -19.88 5.34 -18.11
CA LYS A 49 -21.24 5.75 -17.75
C LYS A 49 -21.71 5.03 -16.50
N VAL A 50 -22.70 5.60 -15.84
CA VAL A 50 -23.26 5.03 -14.61
C VAL A 50 -24.75 4.73 -14.81
N ASP A 51 -25.15 3.48 -14.53
CA ASP A 51 -26.56 3.13 -14.41
C ASP A 51 -27.06 3.42 -13.01
N VAL A 52 -28.12 4.18 -12.95
CA VAL A 52 -28.75 4.62 -11.69
C VAL A 52 -29.95 3.73 -11.41
N TYR A 53 -30.03 3.23 -10.17
CA TYR A 53 -31.18 2.47 -9.70
C TYR A 53 -31.86 3.17 -8.53
N GLN A 54 -33.18 3.36 -8.68
CA GLN A 54 -34.06 3.81 -7.60
C GLN A 54 -34.96 2.63 -7.20
N ILE A 55 -34.85 2.19 -5.97
CA ILE A 55 -35.63 1.06 -5.44
C ILE A 55 -36.90 1.57 -4.77
N LYS A 56 -38.01 0.89 -5.01
CA LYS A 56 -39.30 1.15 -4.37
C LYS A 56 -39.95 -0.15 -3.90
N LYS A 57 -40.46 -0.14 -2.68
CA LYS A 57 -41.10 -1.30 -2.01
C LYS A 57 -42.53 -1.61 -2.48
N PHE A 58 -42.98 -1.07 -3.60
CA PHE A 58 -44.34 -1.20 -4.03
C PHE A 58 -44.54 -2.58 -4.68
N ALA A 59 -45.21 -3.51 -3.98
CA ALA A 59 -45.53 -4.86 -4.42
C ALA A 59 -46.98 -5.00 -4.83
N GLN A 60 -47.79 -3.94 -4.82
CA GLN A 60 -49.16 -3.89 -5.24
C GLN A 60 -49.37 -2.78 -6.27
N ASN A 61 -50.51 -2.75 -6.94
CA ASN A 61 -50.79 -1.77 -7.98
C ASN A 61 -50.58 -0.32 -7.47
N LEU A 62 -50.00 0.52 -8.34
CA LEU A 62 -49.63 1.89 -7.99
C LEU A 62 -50.88 2.79 -7.94
N GLY A 63 -51.13 3.35 -6.73
CA GLY A 63 -52.07 4.43 -6.55
C GLY A 63 -51.42 5.80 -6.79
N SER A 64 -52.20 6.88 -6.64
CA SER A 64 -51.74 8.25 -6.86
C SER A 64 -50.57 8.64 -5.96
N SER A 65 -50.55 8.18 -4.70
CA SER A 65 -49.49 8.48 -3.74
C SER A 65 -48.14 7.84 -4.14
N GLN A 66 -48.14 6.58 -4.58
CA GLN A 66 -46.97 5.88 -5.05
C GLN A 66 -46.41 6.53 -6.32
N LYS A 67 -47.29 6.85 -7.29
CA LYS A 67 -46.93 7.59 -8.50
C LYS A 67 -46.24 8.92 -8.19
N GLN A 68 -46.79 9.69 -7.24
CA GLN A 68 -46.20 10.96 -6.79
C GLN A 68 -44.81 10.75 -6.15
N GLN A 69 -44.61 9.68 -5.39
CA GLN A 69 -43.27 9.37 -4.83
C GLN A 69 -42.23 9.08 -5.92
N ILE A 70 -42.62 8.34 -6.97
CA ILE A 70 -41.73 8.09 -8.11
C ILE A 70 -41.39 9.38 -8.84
N ILE A 71 -42.37 10.24 -9.14
CA ILE A 71 -42.16 11.55 -9.78
C ILE A 71 -41.18 12.41 -8.96
N ARG A 72 -41.37 12.46 -7.63
CA ARG A 72 -40.47 13.21 -6.74
C ARG A 72 -39.04 12.66 -6.78
N SER A 73 -38.87 11.33 -6.85
CA SER A 73 -37.54 10.73 -6.98
C SER A 73 -36.87 11.10 -8.31
N ILE A 74 -37.60 11.09 -9.41
CA ILE A 74 -37.10 11.54 -10.73
C ILE A 74 -36.68 13.01 -10.67
N GLY A 75 -37.53 13.88 -10.11
CA GLY A 75 -37.23 15.31 -10.01
C GLY A 75 -36.02 15.62 -9.13
N ARG A 76 -35.88 14.91 -7.99
CA ARG A 76 -34.70 15.03 -7.12
C ARG A 76 -33.43 14.56 -7.84
N PHE A 77 -33.52 13.46 -8.56
CA PHE A 77 -32.39 12.94 -9.33
C PHE A 77 -31.92 13.95 -10.37
N GLN A 78 -32.85 14.51 -11.17
CA GLN A 78 -32.51 15.53 -12.16
C GLN A 78 -31.80 16.73 -11.52
N SER A 79 -32.37 17.27 -10.43
CA SER A 79 -31.81 18.46 -9.77
C SER A 79 -30.44 18.23 -9.15
N ALA A 80 -30.16 17.03 -8.60
CA ALA A 80 -28.91 16.73 -7.91
C ALA A 80 -27.79 16.27 -8.87
N TRP A 81 -28.13 15.72 -10.03
CA TRP A 81 -27.18 15.08 -10.93
C TRP A 81 -26.64 16.01 -12.02
N ASP A 82 -27.44 17.03 -12.41
CA ASP A 82 -26.99 18.08 -13.34
C ASP A 82 -25.72 18.82 -12.85
N GLU A 83 -25.48 18.80 -11.53
CA GLU A 83 -24.31 19.45 -10.91
C GLU A 83 -23.05 18.55 -10.83
N ARG A 84 -23.16 17.23 -11.04
CA ARG A 84 -22.05 16.28 -10.77
C ARG A 84 -21.15 15.96 -11.97
N GLY A 85 -21.62 16.21 -13.19
CA GLY A 85 -20.83 16.02 -14.42
C GLY A 85 -20.54 14.53 -14.79
N GLU A 86 -21.16 13.56 -14.12
CA GLU A 86 -21.07 12.14 -14.47
C GLU A 86 -22.03 11.81 -15.62
N GLU A 87 -21.57 11.02 -16.61
CA GLU A 87 -22.42 10.58 -17.71
C GLU A 87 -23.36 9.44 -17.28
N ILE A 88 -24.67 9.68 -17.36
CA ILE A 88 -25.69 8.69 -17.04
C ILE A 88 -25.88 7.72 -18.24
N GLY A 89 -25.72 6.42 -17.97
CA GLY A 89 -26.02 5.36 -18.92
C GLY A 89 -27.52 5.07 -19.01
N SER A 90 -28.17 4.87 -17.86
CA SER A 90 -29.62 4.70 -17.74
C SER A 90 -30.12 5.03 -16.34
N TRP A 91 -31.43 5.35 -16.24
CA TRP A 91 -32.15 5.43 -14.98
C TRP A 91 -33.15 4.28 -14.87
N ASN A 92 -33.08 3.52 -13.78
CA ASN A 92 -33.84 2.30 -13.60
C ASN A 92 -34.72 2.42 -12.34
N LEU A 93 -36.03 2.27 -12.53
CA LEU A 93 -36.98 2.10 -11.44
C LEU A 93 -37.11 0.62 -11.12
N LEU A 94 -36.68 0.19 -9.93
CA LEU A 94 -36.73 -1.20 -9.47
C LEU A 94 -37.81 -1.37 -8.40
N LEU A 95 -38.78 -2.21 -8.67
CA LEU A 95 -39.88 -2.53 -7.72
C LEU A 95 -40.47 -3.91 -8.00
N PRO A 96 -40.98 -4.64 -6.97
CA PRO A 96 -41.51 -5.98 -7.11
C PRO A 96 -42.95 -5.97 -7.69
N LEU A 97 -43.13 -5.27 -8.80
CA LEU A 97 -44.39 -5.14 -9.51
C LEU A 97 -44.13 -4.98 -11.01
N ASP A 98 -44.66 -5.85 -11.83
CA ASP A 98 -44.67 -5.66 -13.29
C ASP A 98 -45.69 -4.58 -13.68
N PRO A 99 -45.35 -3.72 -14.66
CA PRO A 99 -46.26 -2.64 -15.04
C PRO A 99 -47.47 -3.18 -15.79
N THR A 100 -48.66 -2.63 -15.50
CA THR A 100 -49.78 -2.70 -16.41
C THR A 100 -49.52 -1.82 -17.63
N THR A 101 -50.29 -1.97 -18.72
CA THR A 101 -50.18 -1.10 -19.89
C THR A 101 -50.29 0.38 -19.52
N ASP A 102 -51.26 0.74 -18.69
CA ASP A 102 -51.48 2.12 -18.24
C ASP A 102 -50.30 2.66 -17.39
N ASN A 103 -49.72 1.80 -16.54
CA ASN A 103 -48.56 2.18 -15.74
C ASN A 103 -47.30 2.35 -16.59
N LEU A 104 -47.15 1.55 -17.64
CA LEU A 104 -46.02 1.67 -18.56
C LEU A 104 -46.13 2.92 -19.43
N GLU A 105 -47.34 3.25 -19.92
CA GLU A 105 -47.59 4.50 -20.64
C GLU A 105 -47.35 5.72 -19.75
N TRP A 106 -47.90 5.69 -18.54
CA TRP A 106 -47.66 6.73 -17.55
C TRP A 106 -46.13 6.92 -17.27
N PHE A 107 -45.39 5.84 -17.06
CA PHE A 107 -43.95 5.90 -16.79
C PHE A 107 -43.20 6.51 -17.98
N LYS A 108 -43.50 6.07 -19.20
CA LYS A 108 -42.91 6.63 -20.43
C LYS A 108 -43.18 8.13 -20.55
N GLU A 109 -44.37 8.60 -20.21
CA GLU A 109 -44.71 10.02 -20.28
C GLU A 109 -43.92 10.83 -19.21
N GLN A 110 -43.75 10.28 -17.99
CA GLN A 110 -42.98 10.96 -16.95
C GLN A 110 -41.46 11.03 -17.24
N THR A 111 -40.93 10.12 -18.03
CA THR A 111 -39.50 10.02 -18.35
C THR A 111 -39.15 10.53 -19.76
N LYS A 112 -40.11 10.95 -20.57
CA LYS A 112 -39.96 11.37 -21.97
C LYS A 112 -38.96 12.53 -22.19
N GLY A 113 -38.79 13.39 -21.19
CA GLY A 113 -37.89 14.56 -21.27
C GLY A 113 -36.47 14.30 -20.78
N LEU A 114 -36.15 13.09 -20.36
CA LEU A 114 -34.82 12.77 -19.81
C LEU A 114 -33.82 12.46 -20.93
N PRO A 115 -32.55 12.93 -20.82
CA PRO A 115 -31.53 12.77 -21.86
C PRO A 115 -30.92 11.34 -21.90
N TYR A 116 -31.36 10.44 -21.03
CA TYR A 116 -30.90 9.06 -20.93
C TYR A 116 -32.08 8.10 -20.93
N PRO A 117 -31.87 6.81 -21.32
CA PRO A 117 -32.92 5.80 -21.31
C PRO A 117 -33.41 5.49 -19.89
N CYS A 118 -34.73 5.28 -19.75
CA CYS A 118 -35.35 4.96 -18.48
C CYS A 118 -36.09 3.62 -18.57
N TYR A 119 -35.91 2.76 -17.58
CA TYR A 119 -36.46 1.41 -17.57
C TYR A 119 -37.25 1.15 -16.29
N TRP A 120 -38.37 0.44 -16.48
CA TRP A 120 -39.08 -0.19 -15.39
C TRP A 120 -38.59 -1.61 -15.21
N ARG A 121 -37.89 -1.88 -14.11
CA ARG A 121 -37.40 -3.21 -13.72
C ARG A 121 -38.40 -3.81 -12.73
N GLY A 122 -39.36 -4.57 -13.24
CA GLY A 122 -40.46 -5.13 -12.48
C GLY A 122 -40.19 -6.48 -11.82
N LEU A 123 -41.25 -7.13 -11.38
CA LEU A 123 -41.22 -8.42 -10.68
C LEU A 123 -40.51 -9.49 -11.50
N THR A 124 -40.80 -9.61 -12.81
CA THR A 124 -40.16 -10.58 -13.70
C THR A 124 -38.63 -10.42 -13.72
N PHE A 125 -38.12 -9.18 -13.75
CA PHE A 125 -36.69 -8.91 -13.67
C PHE A 125 -36.12 -9.33 -12.30
N ILE A 126 -36.83 -9.01 -11.22
CA ILE A 126 -36.41 -9.33 -9.84
C ILE A 126 -36.42 -10.86 -9.63
N GLU A 127 -37.40 -11.59 -10.11
CA GLU A 127 -37.45 -13.06 -10.00
C GLU A 127 -36.31 -13.72 -10.78
N SER A 128 -35.89 -13.14 -11.91
CA SER A 128 -34.69 -13.59 -12.61
C SER A 128 -33.44 -13.44 -11.77
N LEU A 129 -33.22 -12.27 -11.14
CA LEU A 129 -32.12 -12.05 -10.22
C LEU A 129 -32.17 -12.98 -8.99
N ALA A 130 -33.37 -13.15 -8.42
CA ALA A 130 -33.59 -14.02 -7.28
C ALA A 130 -33.26 -15.49 -7.60
N SER A 131 -33.50 -15.94 -8.83
CA SER A 131 -33.15 -17.29 -9.29
C SER A 131 -31.65 -17.48 -9.49
N GLU A 132 -30.89 -16.41 -9.82
CA GLU A 132 -29.44 -16.44 -9.93
C GLU A 132 -28.77 -16.50 -8.55
N PHE A 133 -29.39 -15.90 -7.52
CA PHE A 133 -28.82 -15.74 -6.16
C PHE A 133 -29.78 -16.29 -5.09
N PRO A 134 -30.01 -17.61 -5.05
CA PRO A 134 -30.92 -18.22 -4.07
C PRO A 134 -30.44 -18.08 -2.62
N ASP A 135 -29.13 -17.94 -2.39
CA ASP A 135 -28.51 -17.67 -1.08
C ASP A 135 -28.96 -16.31 -0.52
N VAL A 136 -29.03 -15.28 -1.35
CA VAL A 136 -29.55 -13.96 -0.98
C VAL A 136 -31.02 -14.05 -0.56
N VAL A 137 -31.82 -14.73 -1.38
CA VAL A 137 -33.27 -14.90 -1.09
C VAL A 137 -33.47 -15.64 0.23
N ASP A 138 -32.79 -16.78 0.42
CA ASP A 138 -32.91 -17.59 1.65
C ASP A 138 -32.55 -16.76 2.89
N TYR A 139 -31.46 -16.01 2.84
CA TYR A 139 -31.03 -15.15 3.95
C TYR A 139 -32.10 -14.12 4.33
N TYR A 140 -32.58 -13.32 3.37
CA TYR A 140 -33.51 -12.23 3.64
C TYR A 140 -34.94 -12.65 3.93
N THR A 141 -35.38 -13.80 3.42
CA THR A 141 -36.74 -14.34 3.69
C THR A 141 -36.80 -15.10 5.01
N ASN A 142 -35.70 -15.70 5.46
CA ASN A 142 -35.63 -16.49 6.71
C ASN A 142 -34.95 -15.73 7.88
N ASN A 143 -34.96 -14.39 7.85
CA ASN A 143 -34.41 -13.51 8.89
C ASN A 143 -32.92 -13.76 9.21
N GLY A 144 -32.12 -14.19 8.26
CA GLY A 144 -30.72 -14.52 8.46
C GLY A 144 -30.46 -15.86 9.15
N ASN A 145 -31.53 -16.60 9.50
CA ASN A 145 -31.45 -17.83 10.30
C ASN A 145 -31.58 -19.09 9.43
N GLY A 146 -31.40 -19.01 8.13
CA GLY A 146 -31.55 -20.16 7.23
C GLY A 146 -30.48 -21.26 7.42
N ARG A 147 -29.97 -21.78 6.31
CA ARG A 147 -28.88 -22.79 6.32
C ARG A 147 -27.62 -22.35 7.06
N HIS A 148 -27.50 -21.05 7.30
CA HIS A 148 -26.38 -20.40 7.98
C HIS A 148 -26.09 -20.99 9.37
N ASP A 149 -27.09 -21.17 10.23
CA ASP A 149 -26.88 -21.63 11.61
C ASP A 149 -26.23 -23.03 11.67
N ALA A 150 -26.53 -23.90 10.73
CA ALA A 150 -25.93 -25.23 10.65
C ALA A 150 -24.44 -25.18 10.26
N ILE A 151 -24.07 -24.23 9.38
CA ILE A 151 -22.70 -23.99 8.94
C ILE A 151 -21.88 -23.42 10.07
N ILE A 152 -22.42 -22.42 10.74
CA ILE A 152 -21.86 -21.74 11.89
C ILE A 152 -21.50 -22.73 12.98
N ASN A 153 -22.46 -23.57 13.36
CA ASN A 153 -22.25 -24.58 14.39
C ASN A 153 -21.17 -25.60 13.98
N LYS A 154 -21.06 -25.94 12.69
CA LYS A 154 -19.99 -26.82 12.19
C LYS A 154 -18.63 -26.11 12.20
N MET A 155 -18.56 -24.83 11.80
CA MET A 155 -17.32 -24.03 11.85
C MET A 155 -16.86 -23.78 13.29
N ILE A 156 -17.78 -23.46 14.20
CA ILE A 156 -17.50 -23.30 15.65
C ILE A 156 -16.89 -24.57 16.23
N LYS A 157 -17.46 -25.75 15.89
CA LYS A 157 -16.90 -27.04 16.29
C LYS A 157 -15.51 -27.30 15.71
N LEU A 158 -15.30 -27.00 14.43
CA LEU A 158 -14.02 -27.14 13.73
C LEU A 158 -12.91 -26.29 14.36
N LEU A 159 -13.28 -25.07 14.71
CA LEU A 159 -12.34 -24.12 15.31
C LEU A 159 -12.21 -24.34 16.84
N GLY A 160 -12.96 -25.32 17.44
CA GLY A 160 -13.00 -25.54 18.89
C GLY A 160 -13.38 -24.28 19.66
N LEU A 161 -14.18 -23.41 19.06
CA LEU A 161 -14.71 -22.17 19.66
C LEU A 161 -15.98 -22.45 20.47
N SER A 162 -16.37 -23.74 20.65
CA SER A 162 -17.50 -24.11 21.48
C SER A 162 -17.18 -23.84 22.94
N PRO A 163 -18.03 -23.12 23.69
CA PRO A 163 -17.79 -22.80 25.09
C PRO A 163 -17.72 -24.02 26.02
N ASN A 164 -18.14 -25.20 25.54
CA ASN A 164 -18.27 -26.43 26.31
C ASN A 164 -17.21 -27.51 26.04
N ASP A 165 -16.37 -27.32 25.02
CA ASP A 165 -15.29 -28.25 24.73
C ASP A 165 -14.03 -27.72 25.42
N GLY A 166 -13.69 -28.30 26.56
CA GLY A 166 -12.42 -28.07 27.24
C GLY A 166 -11.25 -28.31 26.30
N ASP A 167 -10.08 -27.75 26.57
CA ASP A 167 -8.78 -27.72 25.84
C ASP A 167 -8.48 -28.84 24.81
N GLY A 168 -9.48 -29.23 24.02
CA GLY A 168 -9.42 -30.31 23.05
C GLY A 168 -8.64 -29.87 21.81
N VAL A 169 -7.35 -30.22 21.74
CA VAL A 169 -6.52 -30.17 20.56
C VAL A 169 -7.19 -31.03 19.46
N VAL A 170 -7.77 -30.40 18.44
CA VAL A 170 -8.38 -31.09 17.29
C VAL A 170 -7.26 -31.65 16.43
N SER A 171 -7.23 -32.97 16.20
CA SER A 171 -6.20 -33.57 15.37
C SER A 171 -6.40 -33.24 13.90
N PRO A 172 -5.31 -33.10 13.08
CA PRO A 172 -5.42 -32.84 11.65
C PRO A 172 -6.29 -33.85 10.88
N SER A 173 -6.32 -35.11 11.33
CA SER A 173 -7.17 -36.16 10.74
C SER A 173 -8.66 -35.93 10.95
N GLN A 174 -9.04 -35.17 11.95
CA GLN A 174 -10.44 -34.78 12.22
C GLN A 174 -10.83 -33.52 11.42
N VAL A 175 -9.87 -32.61 11.14
CA VAL A 175 -10.12 -31.35 10.43
C VAL A 175 -10.43 -31.56 8.95
N ILE A 176 -9.68 -32.43 8.26
CA ILE A 176 -9.81 -32.65 6.81
C ILE A 176 -11.22 -33.12 6.38
N PRO A 177 -11.87 -34.09 7.03
CA PRO A 177 -13.23 -34.47 6.70
C PRO A 177 -14.23 -33.32 6.88
N TYR A 178 -14.09 -32.56 7.98
CA TYR A 178 -14.96 -31.41 8.24
C TYR A 178 -14.78 -30.29 7.21
N MET A 179 -13.56 -30.01 6.75
CA MET A 179 -13.33 -29.03 5.69
C MET A 179 -14.05 -29.41 4.39
N ARG A 180 -14.04 -30.68 4.00
CA ARG A 180 -14.78 -31.17 2.82
C ARG A 180 -16.29 -31.04 2.94
N GLU A 181 -16.84 -31.20 4.14
CA GLU A 181 -18.26 -31.02 4.40
C GLU A 181 -18.67 -29.54 4.45
N LEU A 182 -17.73 -28.64 4.79
CA LEU A 182 -17.95 -27.19 4.84
C LEU A 182 -17.94 -26.53 3.48
N ASP A 183 -17.11 -27.01 2.55
CA ASP A 183 -16.86 -26.38 1.26
C ASP A 183 -18.16 -25.99 0.51
N PRO A 184 -19.17 -26.89 0.34
CA PRO A 184 -20.44 -26.51 -0.30
C PRO A 184 -21.30 -25.55 0.51
N LEU A 185 -21.01 -25.42 1.81
CA LEU A 185 -21.81 -24.61 2.73
C LEU A 185 -21.23 -23.18 2.85
N LEU A 186 -19.94 -23.01 2.57
CA LEU A 186 -19.25 -21.73 2.67
C LEU A 186 -19.76 -20.71 1.63
N ASP A 187 -20.31 -21.18 0.52
CA ASP A 187 -20.90 -20.34 -0.53
C ASP A 187 -22.31 -19.84 -0.24
N THR A 188 -22.94 -20.30 0.85
CA THR A 188 -24.34 -19.91 1.17
C THR A 188 -24.47 -18.56 1.88
N ASP A 189 -23.37 -17.92 2.30
CA ASP A 189 -23.41 -16.56 2.80
C ASP A 189 -23.62 -15.57 1.64
N PRO A 190 -24.67 -14.71 1.66
CA PRO A 190 -24.93 -13.79 0.58
C PRO A 190 -23.91 -12.66 0.45
N HIS A 191 -23.20 -12.32 1.53
CA HIS A 191 -22.32 -11.16 1.61
C HIS A 191 -20.83 -11.53 1.54
N TYR A 192 -20.46 -12.70 2.09
CA TYR A 192 -19.07 -13.09 2.25
C TYR A 192 -18.79 -14.47 1.67
N GLN A 193 -17.58 -14.63 1.19
CA GLN A 193 -16.95 -15.91 0.88
C GLN A 193 -15.93 -16.21 1.97
N TYR A 194 -15.79 -17.48 2.33
CA TYR A 194 -14.84 -17.94 3.34
C TYR A 194 -13.78 -18.82 2.69
N ASP A 195 -12.52 -18.49 2.86
CA ASP A 195 -11.38 -19.30 2.44
C ASP A 195 -10.73 -19.92 3.70
N ILE A 196 -10.83 -21.25 3.80
CA ILE A 196 -10.33 -22.00 4.94
C ILE A 196 -9.07 -22.73 4.53
N ARG A 197 -7.97 -22.49 5.24
CA ARG A 197 -6.66 -23.11 4.97
C ARG A 197 -6.07 -23.73 6.21
N LEU A 198 -5.39 -24.85 5.99
CA LEU A 198 -4.52 -25.47 6.97
C LEU A 198 -3.07 -25.16 6.59
N GLY A 199 -2.33 -24.51 7.48
CA GLY A 199 -0.95 -24.08 7.27
C GLY A 199 -0.03 -24.39 8.43
N SER A 200 1.27 -24.14 8.25
CA SER A 200 2.24 -24.11 9.33
C SER A 200 2.18 -22.76 10.06
N PHE A 201 2.47 -22.78 11.36
CA PHE A 201 2.58 -21.55 12.15
C PHE A 201 3.72 -20.69 11.57
N ASN A 202 3.39 -19.53 11.05
CA ASN A 202 4.36 -18.53 10.63
C ASN A 202 4.09 -17.26 11.43
N SER A 203 5.13 -16.63 11.98
CA SER A 203 5.03 -15.45 12.85
C SER A 203 4.43 -14.21 12.15
N GLU A 204 4.39 -14.19 10.83
CA GLU A 204 3.74 -13.13 10.04
C GLU A 204 2.33 -13.54 9.63
N PHE A 205 1.34 -13.17 10.45
CA PHE A 205 -0.07 -13.34 10.12
C PHE A 205 -0.50 -12.24 9.12
N LYS A 206 -0.41 -12.56 7.83
CA LYS A 206 -0.98 -11.71 6.77
C LYS A 206 -2.07 -12.49 6.06
N PRO A 207 -3.22 -11.84 5.72
CA PRO A 207 -4.19 -12.47 4.82
C PRO A 207 -3.52 -12.75 3.47
N ASN A 208 -3.78 -13.93 2.90
CA ASN A 208 -3.28 -14.29 1.57
C ASN A 208 -4.08 -13.59 0.47
N ASN A 209 -5.38 -13.35 0.72
CA ASN A 209 -6.23 -12.63 -0.19
C ASN A 209 -6.23 -11.13 0.17
N VAL A 210 -5.81 -10.30 -0.76
CA VAL A 210 -5.76 -8.82 -0.59
C VAL A 210 -7.14 -8.21 -0.34
N ASN A 211 -8.21 -8.90 -0.73
CA ASN A 211 -9.59 -8.46 -0.53
C ASN A 211 -10.21 -9.00 0.78
N ALA A 212 -9.46 -9.77 1.58
CA ALA A 212 -9.96 -10.24 2.86
C ALA A 212 -10.17 -9.06 3.82
N VAL A 213 -11.37 -8.95 4.37
CA VAL A 213 -11.75 -7.88 5.32
C VAL A 213 -11.58 -8.30 6.78
N ALA A 214 -11.44 -9.59 7.02
CA ALA A 214 -11.09 -10.17 8.32
C ALA A 214 -10.49 -11.56 8.12
N PHE A 215 -9.71 -12.01 9.10
CA PHE A 215 -9.28 -13.39 9.18
C PHE A 215 -9.24 -13.86 10.64
N VAL A 216 -9.48 -15.14 10.80
CA VAL A 216 -9.36 -15.84 12.09
C VAL A 216 -8.25 -16.88 11.94
N CYS A 217 -7.32 -16.89 12.89
CA CYS A 217 -6.27 -17.89 12.94
C CYS A 217 -6.35 -18.64 14.26
N LYS A 218 -6.36 -19.96 14.21
CA LYS A 218 -6.36 -20.81 15.40
C LYS A 218 -5.27 -21.86 15.31
N GLU A 219 -4.47 -21.95 16.35
CA GLU A 219 -3.50 -23.03 16.52
C GLU A 219 -4.22 -24.35 16.81
N ILE A 220 -3.91 -25.39 16.01
CA ILE A 220 -4.42 -26.75 16.16
C ILE A 220 -3.37 -27.64 16.85
N SER A 221 -2.10 -27.39 16.57
CA SER A 221 -0.94 -28.05 17.18
C SER A 221 0.26 -27.11 17.14
N LYS A 222 1.37 -27.48 17.82
CA LYS A 222 2.60 -26.65 17.91
C LYS A 222 3.10 -26.09 16.57
N ASP A 223 2.79 -26.75 15.44
CA ASP A 223 3.30 -26.38 14.12
C ASP A 223 2.19 -26.14 13.08
N ARG A 224 0.91 -26.19 13.48
CA ARG A 224 -0.20 -26.08 12.52
C ARG A 224 -1.30 -25.18 13.00
N VAL A 225 -1.80 -24.36 12.06
CA VAL A 225 -2.89 -23.42 12.26
C VAL A 225 -3.98 -23.62 11.20
N VAL A 226 -5.22 -23.40 11.58
CA VAL A 226 -6.32 -23.15 10.64
C VAL A 226 -6.51 -21.65 10.52
N THR A 227 -6.53 -21.18 9.30
CA THR A 227 -6.86 -19.78 8.98
C THR A 227 -8.16 -19.74 8.21
N VAL A 228 -9.06 -18.85 8.60
CA VAL A 228 -10.30 -18.55 7.89
C VAL A 228 -10.24 -17.10 7.45
N GLU A 229 -10.19 -16.86 6.15
CA GLU A 229 -10.26 -15.53 5.56
C GLU A 229 -11.69 -15.20 5.14
N ILE A 230 -12.15 -14.00 5.48
CA ILE A 230 -13.50 -13.51 5.17
C ILE A 230 -13.38 -12.49 4.06
N ILE A 231 -13.93 -12.82 2.90
CA ILE A 231 -13.78 -12.06 1.66
C ILE A 231 -15.16 -11.54 1.23
N PRO A 232 -15.35 -10.23 1.02
CA PRO A 232 -16.62 -9.70 0.55
C PRO A 232 -16.92 -10.18 -0.89
N LYS A 233 -18.14 -10.61 -1.14
CA LYS A 233 -18.60 -11.01 -2.48
C LYS A 233 -18.90 -9.81 -3.40
N PHE A 234 -19.05 -8.63 -2.80
CA PHE A 234 -19.26 -7.36 -3.51
C PHE A 234 -18.80 -6.18 -2.66
N LYS A 235 -18.52 -5.04 -3.29
CA LYS A 235 -17.94 -3.85 -2.68
C LYS A 235 -18.66 -3.39 -1.40
N GLU A 236 -19.99 -3.39 -1.42
CA GLU A 236 -20.81 -2.86 -0.32
C GLU A 236 -21.19 -3.92 0.74
N ALA A 237 -20.56 -5.10 0.73
CA ALA A 237 -20.90 -6.18 1.67
C ALA A 237 -20.80 -5.74 3.15
N LEU A 238 -19.77 -4.96 3.50
CA LEU A 238 -19.57 -4.41 4.84
C LEU A 238 -20.63 -3.36 5.22
N THR A 239 -21.22 -2.68 4.25
CA THR A 239 -22.31 -1.71 4.48
C THR A 239 -23.60 -2.42 4.86
N PHE A 240 -23.93 -3.53 4.17
CA PHE A 240 -25.12 -4.33 4.46
C PHE A 240 -24.97 -5.22 5.68
N ARG A 241 -23.78 -5.79 5.88
CA ARG A 241 -23.48 -6.66 7.01
C ARG A 241 -22.13 -6.33 7.65
N PRO A 242 -22.08 -5.32 8.51
CA PRO A 242 -20.84 -4.88 9.14
C PRO A 242 -20.28 -5.95 10.08
N ILE A 243 -18.96 -6.09 10.07
CA ILE A 243 -18.22 -6.83 11.09
C ILE A 243 -18.11 -5.93 12.32
N ARG A 244 -18.68 -6.38 13.44
CA ARG A 244 -18.63 -5.64 14.70
C ARG A 244 -17.52 -6.21 15.57
N SER A 245 -16.60 -5.36 15.98
CA SER A 245 -15.54 -5.73 16.92
C SER A 245 -15.50 -4.73 18.07
N LEU A 246 -15.47 -5.25 19.30
CA LEU A 246 -15.15 -4.50 20.48
C LEU A 246 -13.80 -5.00 20.99
N ILE A 247 -12.80 -4.15 20.92
CA ILE A 247 -11.46 -4.45 21.42
C ILE A 247 -11.20 -3.46 22.55
N THR A 248 -10.98 -3.96 23.74
CA THR A 248 -10.62 -3.17 24.92
C THR A 248 -9.15 -3.39 25.21
N ILE A 249 -8.35 -2.37 25.00
CA ILE A 249 -6.91 -2.36 25.26
C ILE A 249 -6.73 -1.81 26.68
N GLN A 250 -6.12 -2.60 27.58
CA GLN A 250 -6.11 -2.28 29.00
C GLN A 250 -4.93 -1.38 29.42
N ASP A 251 -3.74 -1.58 28.82
CA ASP A 251 -2.54 -0.81 29.15
C ASP A 251 -1.66 -0.57 27.92
N ILE A 252 -1.56 0.68 27.48
CA ILE A 252 -0.58 1.09 26.50
C ILE A 252 0.49 1.89 27.25
N SER A 253 1.53 1.21 27.70
CA SER A 253 2.65 1.83 28.40
C SER A 253 3.68 2.44 27.45
N ASP A 254 3.81 1.88 26.24
CA ASP A 254 4.73 2.34 25.20
C ASP A 254 4.23 3.61 24.51
N SER A 255 5.09 4.62 24.39
CA SER A 255 4.76 5.91 23.77
C SER A 255 4.51 5.80 22.27
N GLY A 256 5.23 4.90 21.57
CA GLY A 256 5.07 4.67 20.14
C GLY A 256 3.72 4.02 19.82
N GLN A 257 3.28 3.09 20.64
CA GLN A 257 1.97 2.47 20.51
C GLN A 257 0.82 3.45 20.79
N ARG A 258 1.01 4.39 21.74
CA ARG A 258 0.03 5.48 21.97
C ARG A 258 -0.09 6.38 20.74
N GLU A 259 1.04 6.78 20.16
CA GLU A 259 1.03 7.60 18.92
C GLU A 259 0.32 6.86 17.77
N GLN A 260 0.55 5.56 17.61
CA GLN A 260 -0.15 4.76 16.59
C GLN A 260 -1.67 4.71 16.83
N LEU A 261 -2.11 4.53 18.09
CA LEU A 261 -3.54 4.54 18.42
C LEU A 261 -4.17 5.92 18.16
N GLU A 262 -3.51 6.99 18.53
CA GLU A 262 -3.98 8.35 18.27
C GLU A 262 -4.10 8.60 16.76
N LYS A 263 -3.12 8.20 15.97
CA LYS A 263 -3.17 8.29 14.50
C LYS A 263 -4.31 7.46 13.91
N PHE A 264 -4.51 6.23 14.40
CA PHE A 264 -5.63 5.40 13.97
C PHE A 264 -6.96 6.08 14.26
N LEU A 265 -7.18 6.59 15.47
CA LEU A 265 -8.41 7.26 15.85
C LEU A 265 -8.63 8.57 15.08
N MET A 266 -7.57 9.36 14.88
CA MET A 266 -7.67 10.65 14.21
C MET A 266 -7.75 10.54 12.69
N TYR A 267 -7.01 9.61 12.08
CA TYR A 267 -6.79 9.56 10.63
C TYR A 267 -7.21 8.25 9.98
N GLY A 268 -7.52 7.19 10.76
CA GLY A 268 -7.83 5.86 10.22
C GLY A 268 -6.61 5.11 9.67
N THR A 269 -5.40 5.46 10.10
CA THR A 269 -4.16 4.79 9.69
C THR A 269 -4.10 3.37 10.25
N PRO A 270 -3.29 2.46 9.66
CA PRO A 270 -3.10 1.13 10.21
C PRO A 270 -2.68 1.16 11.69
N LEU A 271 -3.21 0.23 12.47
CA LEU A 271 -2.91 0.06 13.88
C LEU A 271 -2.25 -1.29 14.11
N SER A 272 -1.13 -1.32 14.84
CA SER A 272 -0.51 -2.55 15.33
C SER A 272 -0.08 -2.34 16.77
N ILE A 273 -0.81 -2.93 17.71
CA ILE A 273 -0.57 -2.79 19.16
C ILE A 273 -0.37 -4.17 19.77
N GLU A 274 0.70 -4.34 20.55
CA GLU A 274 0.91 -5.48 21.43
C GLU A 274 0.56 -5.08 22.86
N SER A 275 -0.51 -5.64 23.39
CA SER A 275 -0.99 -5.30 24.74
C SER A 275 -1.91 -6.39 25.30
N ASN A 276 -2.15 -6.34 26.60
CA ASN A 276 -3.26 -7.05 27.19
C ASN A 276 -4.58 -6.48 26.66
N ALA A 277 -5.20 -7.24 25.78
CA ALA A 277 -6.47 -6.86 25.16
C ALA A 277 -7.55 -7.86 25.49
N SER A 278 -8.74 -7.37 25.82
CA SER A 278 -9.96 -8.17 25.73
C SER A 278 -10.66 -7.83 24.43
N TYR A 279 -11.13 -8.84 23.74
CA TYR A 279 -11.80 -8.66 22.45
C TYR A 279 -13.13 -9.42 22.42
N HIS A 280 -14.08 -8.80 21.76
CA HIS A 280 -15.35 -9.39 21.38
C HIS A 280 -15.59 -9.04 19.92
N ILE A 281 -15.53 -10.02 19.04
CA ILE A 281 -15.65 -9.86 17.61
C ILE A 281 -16.83 -10.70 17.14
N GLU A 282 -17.83 -10.02 16.56
CA GLU A 282 -18.96 -10.62 15.88
C GLU A 282 -18.62 -10.76 14.40
N LEU A 283 -18.13 -11.91 14.00
CA LEU A 283 -17.81 -12.19 12.61
C LEU A 283 -19.05 -12.71 11.86
N PRO A 284 -19.12 -12.49 10.55
CA PRO A 284 -20.11 -13.13 9.70
C PRO A 284 -20.04 -14.65 9.87
N GLY A 285 -21.19 -15.32 9.74
CA GLY A 285 -21.25 -16.75 9.97
C GLY A 285 -21.40 -17.13 11.46
N GLY A 286 -21.65 -16.16 12.37
CA GLY A 286 -21.80 -16.39 13.83
C GLY A 286 -20.53 -16.88 14.51
N MET A 287 -19.38 -16.64 13.90
CA MET A 287 -18.08 -16.85 14.51
C MET A 287 -17.84 -15.75 15.54
N GLU A 288 -18.55 -15.83 16.66
CA GLU A 288 -18.31 -14.95 17.79
C GLU A 288 -17.04 -15.41 18.51
N THR A 289 -16.09 -14.48 18.65
CA THR A 289 -14.86 -14.74 19.37
C THR A 289 -14.74 -13.77 20.54
N LYS A 290 -14.60 -14.31 21.75
CA LYS A 290 -14.35 -13.56 22.98
C LYS A 290 -13.07 -14.08 23.62
N GLY A 291 -12.24 -13.19 24.09
CA GLY A 291 -11.03 -13.58 24.79
C GLY A 291 -10.37 -12.42 25.50
N SER A 292 -9.44 -12.75 26.37
CA SER A 292 -8.54 -11.79 27.01
C SER A 292 -7.17 -12.46 27.08
N SER A 293 -6.19 -11.87 26.45
CA SER A 293 -4.81 -12.38 26.44
C SER A 293 -3.85 -11.26 26.08
N ASN A 294 -2.56 -11.48 26.27
CA ASN A 294 -1.56 -10.69 25.59
C ASN A 294 -1.70 -10.97 24.10
N ALA A 295 -2.14 -9.98 23.36
CA ALA A 295 -2.48 -10.13 21.95
C ALA A 295 -1.86 -8.99 21.12
N ILE A 296 -1.47 -9.31 19.90
CA ILE A 296 -1.14 -8.31 18.88
C ILE A 296 -2.44 -7.99 18.16
N VAL A 297 -2.91 -6.74 18.34
CA VAL A 297 -4.08 -6.24 17.63
C VAL A 297 -3.60 -5.46 16.41
N LYS A 298 -3.94 -5.94 15.22
CA LYS A 298 -3.65 -5.27 13.95
C LYS A 298 -4.96 -4.91 13.25
N ILE A 299 -5.13 -3.65 12.92
CA ILE A 299 -6.29 -3.14 12.17
C ILE A 299 -5.78 -2.44 10.92
N PHE A 300 -6.31 -2.83 9.77
CA PHE A 300 -5.92 -2.28 8.47
C PHE A 300 -7.16 -1.76 7.74
N PRO A 301 -7.04 -0.68 6.93
CA PRO A 301 -8.07 -0.32 5.97
C PRO A 301 -8.38 -1.48 5.00
N ALA A 302 -9.64 -1.62 4.59
CA ALA A 302 -10.08 -2.74 3.74
C ALA A 302 -9.32 -2.83 2.40
N ASN A 303 -8.90 -1.69 1.84
CA ASN A 303 -8.19 -1.60 0.55
C ASN A 303 -6.69 -1.30 0.72
N MET A 304 -6.12 -1.65 1.87
CA MET A 304 -4.69 -1.42 2.11
C MET A 304 -3.84 -2.19 1.10
N GLY A 305 -2.92 -1.46 0.45
CA GLY A 305 -2.00 -2.03 -0.55
C GLY A 305 -2.49 -1.98 -2.00
N SER A 306 -3.76 -1.64 -2.26
CA SER A 306 -4.21 -1.34 -3.62
C SER A 306 -3.86 0.10 -4.00
N VAL A 307 -3.28 0.28 -5.20
CA VAL A 307 -3.03 1.61 -5.76
C VAL A 307 -4.35 2.16 -6.30
N GLU A 308 -4.78 3.31 -5.77
CA GLU A 308 -5.97 4.01 -6.27
C GLU A 308 -5.63 4.89 -7.47
N GLU A 309 -4.56 5.70 -7.33
CA GLU A 309 -4.05 6.55 -8.40
C GLU A 309 -2.57 6.87 -8.22
N SER A 310 -1.88 7.18 -9.32
CA SER A 310 -0.52 7.71 -9.30
C SER A 310 -0.55 9.24 -9.35
N LEU A 311 0.19 9.89 -8.45
CA LEU A 311 0.31 11.33 -8.38
C LEU A 311 1.76 11.76 -8.61
N ARG A 312 1.93 12.94 -9.23
CA ARG A 312 3.22 13.60 -9.38
C ARG A 312 3.43 14.55 -8.22
N PHE A 313 4.50 14.34 -7.48
CA PHE A 313 5.00 15.22 -6.45
C PHE A 313 6.14 16.03 -7.03
N THR A 314 6.06 17.35 -6.99
CA THR A 314 7.06 18.27 -7.57
C THR A 314 7.51 19.25 -6.49
N ILE A 315 8.82 19.31 -6.25
CA ILE A 315 9.43 20.29 -5.34
C ILE A 315 10.02 21.44 -6.17
N PHE A 316 9.65 22.65 -5.82
CA PHE A 316 10.22 23.88 -6.38
C PHE A 316 11.19 24.47 -5.36
N THR A 317 12.44 24.67 -5.79
CA THR A 317 13.46 25.35 -5.02
C THR A 317 13.49 26.83 -5.40
N PRO A 318 13.88 27.75 -4.48
CA PRO A 318 13.97 29.18 -4.81
C PRO A 318 14.94 29.51 -5.94
N GLU A 319 15.87 28.61 -6.24
CA GLU A 319 16.97 28.82 -7.19
C GLU A 319 16.70 28.26 -8.57
N ARG A 320 15.65 27.45 -8.76
CA ARG A 320 15.36 26.75 -10.03
C ARG A 320 13.91 26.91 -10.44
N ASP A 321 13.71 27.26 -11.70
CA ASP A 321 12.37 27.31 -12.34
C ASP A 321 11.81 25.91 -12.62
N GLU A 322 12.69 24.91 -12.80
CA GLU A 322 12.30 23.51 -13.01
C GLU A 322 12.24 22.77 -11.67
N GLY A 323 11.10 22.13 -11.43
CA GLY A 323 10.87 21.35 -10.22
C GLY A 323 11.51 19.95 -10.26
N ILE A 324 11.90 19.45 -9.09
CA ILE A 324 12.30 18.05 -8.92
C ILE A 324 11.04 17.23 -8.71
N SER A 325 10.78 16.25 -9.60
CA SER A 325 9.53 15.50 -9.58
C SER A 325 9.73 14.00 -9.39
N VAL A 326 8.86 13.38 -8.61
CA VAL A 326 8.72 11.92 -8.50
C VAL A 326 7.25 11.53 -8.67
N ILE A 327 7.02 10.29 -9.07
CA ILE A 327 5.68 9.72 -9.12
C ILE A 327 5.51 8.82 -7.89
N VAL A 328 4.38 9.00 -7.22
CA VAL A 328 4.01 8.24 -6.02
C VAL A 328 2.68 7.56 -6.28
N ASP A 329 2.67 6.25 -6.11
CA ASP A 329 1.48 5.43 -6.19
C ASP A 329 0.73 5.50 -4.87
N MET A 330 -0.42 6.17 -4.87
CA MET A 330 -1.22 6.47 -3.69
C MET A 330 -2.31 5.43 -3.47
N GLN A 331 -2.47 5.01 -2.22
CA GLN A 331 -3.56 4.15 -1.77
C GLN A 331 -4.85 4.96 -1.56
N GLU A 332 -5.95 4.27 -1.33
CA GLU A 332 -7.23 4.90 -0.98
C GLU A 332 -7.10 5.70 0.33
N ALA A 333 -7.77 6.85 0.37
CA ALA A 333 -7.76 7.71 1.55
C ALA A 333 -8.53 7.07 2.72
N THR A 334 -7.94 7.13 3.91
CA THR A 334 -8.59 6.72 5.15
C THR A 334 -9.20 7.91 5.88
N LYS A 335 -10.14 7.64 6.79
CA LYS A 335 -10.75 8.65 7.65
C LYS A 335 -10.75 8.18 9.09
N GLY A 336 -10.49 9.09 10.01
CA GLY A 336 -10.61 8.84 11.43
C GLY A 336 -12.06 8.70 11.89
N THR A 337 -12.24 8.29 13.14
CA THR A 337 -13.56 8.00 13.74
C THR A 337 -14.54 9.18 13.70
N CYS A 338 -14.04 10.41 13.78
CA CYS A 338 -14.87 11.62 13.72
C CYS A 338 -15.12 12.12 12.29
N GLY A 339 -14.44 11.56 11.27
CA GLY A 339 -14.58 11.96 9.87
C GLY A 339 -14.00 13.33 9.51
N GLU A 340 -13.44 14.08 10.48
CA GLU A 340 -12.86 15.42 10.30
C GLU A 340 -11.43 15.39 9.78
N LYS A 341 -10.73 14.28 9.98
CA LYS A 341 -9.34 14.07 9.57
C LYS A 341 -9.21 12.76 8.81
N GLY A 342 -8.21 12.69 7.95
CA GLY A 342 -7.91 11.50 7.17
C GLY A 342 -6.45 11.40 6.84
N ALA A 343 -6.04 10.25 6.31
CA ALA A 343 -4.70 10.03 5.82
C ALA A 343 -4.72 9.35 4.46
N ARG A 344 -3.64 9.49 3.72
CA ARG A 344 -3.39 8.79 2.47
C ARG A 344 -1.94 8.34 2.44
N MET A 345 -1.72 7.08 2.16
CA MET A 345 -0.38 6.50 2.06
C MET A 345 0.02 6.34 0.61
N GLY A 346 1.31 6.47 0.33
CA GLY A 346 1.85 6.25 -1.00
C GLY A 346 3.25 5.69 -0.95
N ILE A 347 3.65 5.06 -2.06
CA ILE A 347 4.99 4.53 -2.28
C ILE A 347 5.50 5.10 -3.60
N SER A 348 6.75 5.57 -3.63
CA SER A 348 7.38 6.04 -4.86
C SER A 348 7.47 4.91 -5.88
N GLN A 349 7.37 5.21 -7.17
CA GLN A 349 7.41 4.19 -8.24
C GLN A 349 8.70 3.36 -8.26
N ASN A 350 9.82 3.95 -7.84
CA ASN A 350 11.06 3.20 -7.67
C ASN A 350 11.13 2.46 -6.32
N GLU A 351 10.06 2.55 -5.52
CA GLU A 351 9.95 1.95 -4.18
C GLU A 351 11.08 2.35 -3.22
N ALA A 352 11.63 3.55 -3.37
CA ALA A 352 12.71 4.03 -2.51
C ALA A 352 12.20 4.63 -1.20
N PHE A 353 10.99 5.18 -1.19
CA PHE A 353 10.37 5.73 0.00
C PHE A 353 8.86 5.54 0.04
N SER A 354 8.31 5.58 1.24
CA SER A 354 6.88 5.74 1.50
C SER A 354 6.59 7.14 2.03
N ILE A 355 5.40 7.65 1.72
CA ILE A 355 4.91 8.93 2.23
C ILE A 355 3.51 8.76 2.82
N GLU A 356 3.28 9.40 3.94
CA GLU A 356 1.99 9.47 4.63
C GLU A 356 1.52 10.92 4.61
N LEU A 357 0.40 11.20 3.97
CA LEU A 357 -0.24 12.50 3.96
C LEU A 357 -1.37 12.50 4.99
N TYR A 358 -1.39 13.48 5.87
CA TYR A 358 -2.42 13.66 6.88
C TYR A 358 -3.20 14.93 6.57
N PHE A 359 -4.51 14.80 6.47
CA PHE A 359 -5.43 15.86 6.10
C PHE A 359 -6.31 16.25 7.29
N ASP A 360 -6.41 17.52 7.55
CA ASP A 360 -7.44 18.09 8.41
C ASP A 360 -8.44 18.83 7.52
N PHE A 361 -9.63 18.24 7.34
CA PHE A 361 -10.65 18.76 6.42
C PHE A 361 -11.28 20.08 6.91
N HIS A 362 -11.15 20.38 8.20
CA HIS A 362 -11.67 21.59 8.80
C HIS A 362 -10.74 22.78 8.58
N THR A 363 -9.45 22.60 8.87
CA THR A 363 -8.43 23.65 8.72
C THR A 363 -7.81 23.69 7.33
N LYS A 364 -8.07 22.67 6.49
CA LYS A 364 -7.44 22.45 5.17
C LYS A 364 -5.91 22.33 5.24
N ASN A 365 -5.38 22.00 6.40
CA ASN A 365 -3.95 21.76 6.57
C ASN A 365 -3.58 20.36 6.13
N ILE A 366 -2.43 20.24 5.48
CA ILE A 366 -1.81 18.98 5.10
C ILE A 366 -0.47 18.89 5.82
N THR A 367 -0.27 17.80 6.52
CA THR A 367 1.05 17.42 7.06
C THR A 367 1.47 16.10 6.48
N PHE A 368 2.76 15.82 6.42
CA PHE A 368 3.26 14.58 5.87
C PHE A 368 4.42 14.01 6.69
N LYS A 369 4.57 12.69 6.61
CA LYS A 369 5.74 11.94 7.08
C LYS A 369 6.23 11.07 5.93
N TRP A 370 7.52 10.79 5.91
CA TRP A 370 8.11 9.88 4.93
C TRP A 370 9.11 8.94 5.61
N ASN A 371 9.34 7.78 5.00
CA ASN A 371 10.35 6.83 5.43
C ASN A 371 11.04 6.26 4.20
N VAL A 372 12.37 6.11 4.27
CA VAL A 372 13.13 5.36 3.27
C VAL A 372 12.80 3.87 3.43
N LEU A 373 12.50 3.20 2.33
CA LEU A 373 12.20 1.77 2.30
C LEU A 373 13.49 0.95 2.19
N ASP A 374 13.36 -0.37 2.23
CA ASP A 374 14.47 -1.27 1.95
C ASP A 374 14.92 -1.12 0.48
N LEU A 375 16.20 -0.77 0.31
CA LEU A 375 16.82 -0.52 -0.98
C LEU A 375 17.62 -1.70 -1.52
N VAL A 376 17.74 -2.81 -0.76
CA VAL A 376 18.48 -4.01 -1.17
C VAL A 376 17.98 -4.50 -2.52
N ASP A 377 18.89 -4.94 -3.39
CA ASP A 377 18.67 -5.43 -4.75
C ASP A 377 18.08 -4.43 -5.75
N LYS A 378 17.89 -3.17 -5.37
CA LYS A 378 17.44 -2.10 -6.30
C LYS A 378 18.61 -1.53 -7.10
N TYR A 379 18.28 -0.85 -8.20
CA TYR A 379 19.29 -0.14 -9.00
C TYR A 379 19.65 1.20 -8.36
N PRO A 380 20.95 1.49 -8.08
CA PRO A 380 21.35 2.73 -7.40
C PRO A 380 20.85 3.99 -8.09
N ASN A 381 20.93 4.07 -9.43
CA ASN A 381 20.50 5.23 -10.19
C ASN A 381 18.98 5.48 -10.11
N LYS A 382 18.17 4.42 -9.98
CA LYS A 382 16.71 4.55 -9.87
C LYS A 382 16.28 5.10 -8.52
N VAL A 383 16.86 4.55 -7.45
CA VAL A 383 16.52 5.02 -6.09
C VAL A 383 17.09 6.40 -5.79
N LEU A 384 18.20 6.80 -6.42
CA LEU A 384 18.79 8.13 -6.28
C LEU A 384 17.82 9.26 -6.70
N GLU A 385 17.05 9.08 -7.78
CA GLU A 385 16.06 10.06 -8.22
C GLU A 385 15.06 10.39 -7.11
N ASP A 386 14.59 9.37 -6.43
CA ASP A 386 13.65 9.48 -5.32
C ASP A 386 14.28 10.09 -4.06
N LEU A 387 15.53 9.71 -3.75
CA LEU A 387 16.23 10.23 -2.58
C LEU A 387 16.64 11.71 -2.76
N TYR A 388 16.98 12.12 -3.97
CA TYR A 388 17.18 13.55 -4.28
C TYR A 388 15.89 14.36 -4.10
N PHE A 389 14.73 13.78 -4.44
CA PHE A 389 13.46 14.42 -4.13
C PHE A 389 13.31 14.59 -2.62
N LEU A 390 13.53 13.51 -1.84
CA LEU A 390 13.43 13.57 -0.38
C LEU A 390 14.41 14.57 0.26
N SER A 391 15.66 14.65 -0.23
CA SER A 391 16.67 15.58 0.30
C SER A 391 16.28 17.05 0.10
N ASN A 392 15.40 17.33 -0.87
CA ASN A 392 14.87 18.66 -1.13
C ASN A 392 13.47 18.89 -0.50
N LEU A 393 12.90 17.89 0.18
CA LEU A 393 11.57 17.98 0.79
C LEU A 393 11.61 18.72 2.14
N HIS A 394 12.12 19.95 2.14
CA HIS A 394 12.26 20.80 3.32
C HIS A 394 12.11 22.28 2.98
N SER A 395 11.78 23.10 3.99
CA SER A 395 11.79 24.58 3.88
C SER A 395 13.21 25.09 3.49
N PRO A 396 13.33 26.09 2.58
CA PRO A 396 12.27 26.99 2.07
C PRO A 396 11.57 26.50 0.79
N ASN A 397 11.77 25.26 0.37
CA ASN A 397 11.20 24.71 -0.85
C ASN A 397 9.67 24.59 -0.74
N LYS A 398 8.99 24.44 -1.88
CA LYS A 398 7.54 24.29 -1.99
C LYS A 398 7.19 22.97 -2.67
N LEU A 399 6.13 22.32 -2.21
CA LEU A 399 5.62 21.06 -2.77
C LEU A 399 4.33 21.30 -3.56
N SER A 400 4.26 20.77 -4.77
CA SER A 400 3.01 20.64 -5.54
C SER A 400 2.68 19.17 -5.73
N ILE A 401 1.42 18.81 -5.58
CA ILE A 401 0.89 17.46 -5.82
C ILE A 401 -0.14 17.56 -6.93
N SER A 402 0.07 16.86 -8.04
CA SER A 402 -0.77 16.92 -9.22
C SER A 402 -0.98 15.54 -9.84
N ARG A 403 -1.96 15.40 -10.75
CA ARG A 403 -2.09 14.19 -11.57
C ARG A 403 -0.87 14.07 -12.48
N VAL A 404 -0.44 12.83 -12.78
CA VAL A 404 0.76 12.55 -13.61
C VAL A 404 0.73 13.29 -14.95
N TYR A 405 -0.42 13.30 -15.61
CA TYR A 405 -0.60 13.98 -16.92
C TYR A 405 -1.39 15.30 -16.82
N GLY A 406 -1.64 15.78 -15.59
CA GLY A 406 -2.36 17.02 -15.34
C GLY A 406 -1.44 18.24 -15.28
N PRO A 407 -2.02 19.45 -15.25
CA PRO A 407 -1.25 20.65 -14.96
C PRO A 407 -0.68 20.60 -13.54
N ILE A 408 0.43 21.30 -13.34
CA ILE A 408 1.01 21.45 -11.99
C ILE A 408 0.00 22.21 -11.11
N ALA A 409 -0.33 21.63 -9.96
CA ALA A 409 -1.23 22.27 -9.00
C ALA A 409 -0.52 23.39 -8.23
N GLU A 410 -1.28 24.19 -7.50
CA GLU A 410 -0.75 25.21 -6.61
C GLU A 410 0.18 24.58 -5.56
N SER A 411 1.33 25.20 -5.31
CA SER A 411 2.34 24.69 -4.40
C SER A 411 2.08 25.17 -2.97
N VAL A 412 2.40 24.30 -2.01
CA VAL A 412 2.32 24.55 -0.57
C VAL A 412 3.71 24.62 0.05
N ASP A 413 3.83 25.35 1.16
CA ASP A 413 5.09 25.43 1.90
C ASP A 413 5.42 24.11 2.60
N ILE A 414 6.70 23.73 2.59
CA ILE A 414 7.18 22.51 3.23
C ILE A 414 7.73 22.85 4.63
N PRO A 415 7.41 22.06 5.68
CA PRO A 415 7.97 22.26 7.01
C PRO A 415 9.48 22.00 7.03
N ARG A 416 10.15 22.42 8.10
CA ARG A 416 11.57 22.09 8.33
C ARG A 416 11.70 20.60 8.68
N ILE A 417 12.76 19.98 8.18
CA ILE A 417 13.15 18.60 8.54
C ILE A 417 14.07 18.65 9.78
N GLU A 418 14.03 17.61 10.57
CA GLU A 418 14.97 17.40 11.68
C GLU A 418 16.39 17.21 11.13
N PRO A 419 17.41 17.89 11.68
CA PRO A 419 18.78 17.84 11.15
C PRO A 419 19.39 16.44 11.07
N ASN A 420 19.06 15.56 12.01
CA ASN A 420 19.59 14.19 12.03
C ASN A 420 19.09 13.33 10.86
N ASP A 421 17.85 13.51 10.42
CA ASP A 421 17.29 12.76 9.30
C ASP A 421 17.88 13.23 7.97
N GLN A 422 18.20 14.53 7.86
CA GLN A 422 18.88 15.10 6.70
C GLN A 422 20.30 14.54 6.55
N ILE A 423 21.10 14.49 7.63
CA ILE A 423 22.47 13.95 7.60
C ILE A 423 22.48 12.48 7.19
N LYS A 424 21.55 11.67 7.70
CA LYS A 424 21.45 10.26 7.32
C LYS A 424 21.12 10.09 5.85
N LEU A 425 20.21 10.91 5.34
CA LEU A 425 19.80 10.88 3.93
C LEU A 425 20.94 11.29 3.00
N GLU A 426 21.68 12.35 3.33
CA GLU A 426 22.84 12.81 2.58
C GLU A 426 23.94 11.74 2.52
N SER A 427 24.22 11.07 3.64
CA SER A 427 25.19 9.96 3.68
C SER A 427 24.74 8.79 2.80
N LEU A 428 23.47 8.43 2.82
CA LEU A 428 22.92 7.39 1.97
C LEU A 428 23.02 7.75 0.48
N ILE A 429 22.70 8.99 0.13
CA ILE A 429 22.83 9.50 -1.24
C ILE A 429 24.28 9.39 -1.71
N SER A 430 25.27 9.81 -0.91
CA SER A 430 26.70 9.72 -1.26
C SER A 430 27.15 8.28 -1.57
N ILE A 431 26.70 7.31 -0.77
CA ILE A 431 26.99 5.89 -1.01
C ILE A 431 26.38 5.43 -2.34
N LEU A 432 25.12 5.76 -2.59
CA LEU A 432 24.42 5.34 -3.82
C LEU A 432 24.95 6.05 -5.07
N GLU A 433 25.39 7.30 -4.95
CA GLU A 433 26.11 8.03 -6.01
C GLU A 433 27.40 7.29 -6.38
N SER A 434 28.17 6.86 -5.38
CA SER A 434 29.40 6.10 -5.58
C SER A 434 29.12 4.79 -6.32
N LEU A 435 28.10 4.02 -5.92
CA LEU A 435 27.69 2.81 -6.62
C LEU A 435 27.19 3.08 -8.05
N SER A 436 26.42 4.14 -8.25
CA SER A 436 25.95 4.58 -9.57
C SER A 436 27.11 5.01 -10.47
N ASN A 437 28.14 5.65 -9.92
CA ASN A 437 29.34 6.03 -10.64
C ASN A 437 30.18 4.80 -11.02
N ILE A 438 30.35 3.85 -10.10
CA ILE A 438 31.02 2.59 -10.42
C ILE A 438 30.31 1.86 -11.57
N GLN A 439 28.97 1.86 -11.60
CA GLN A 439 28.21 1.26 -12.70
C GLN A 439 28.55 1.88 -14.07
N LYS A 440 28.97 3.13 -14.14
CA LYS A 440 29.33 3.81 -15.42
C LYS A 440 30.67 3.32 -15.99
N ILE A 441 31.50 2.69 -15.17
CA ILE A 441 32.85 2.24 -15.55
C ILE A 441 33.00 0.71 -15.58
N THR A 442 31.92 -0.04 -15.34
CA THR A 442 31.91 -1.50 -15.41
C THR A 442 30.70 -2.00 -16.18
N ASP A 443 30.85 -3.14 -16.85
CA ASP A 443 29.75 -3.88 -17.51
C ASP A 443 28.99 -4.78 -16.52
N VAL A 444 29.51 -4.96 -15.31
CA VAL A 444 28.84 -5.75 -14.26
C VAL A 444 27.66 -4.96 -13.71
N GLN A 445 26.48 -5.57 -13.70
CA GLN A 445 25.27 -4.94 -13.16
C GLN A 445 25.36 -4.81 -11.64
N ILE A 446 25.31 -3.57 -11.14
CA ILE A 446 25.40 -3.26 -9.72
C ILE A 446 23.99 -3.13 -9.14
N ARG A 447 23.77 -3.80 -8.01
CA ARG A 447 22.60 -3.68 -7.16
C ARG A 447 23.01 -3.13 -5.80
N VAL A 448 22.10 -2.42 -5.14
CA VAL A 448 22.32 -1.93 -3.76
C VAL A 448 22.48 -3.15 -2.84
N PRO A 449 23.61 -3.32 -2.16
CA PRO A 449 23.80 -4.40 -1.21
C PRO A 449 23.09 -4.09 0.12
N ASN A 450 23.05 -5.06 1.03
CA ASN A 450 22.62 -4.78 2.40
C ASN A 450 23.63 -3.87 3.11
N LEU A 451 23.31 -2.58 3.20
CA LEU A 451 24.21 -1.56 3.71
C LEU A 451 24.57 -1.75 5.20
N ASP A 452 23.72 -2.40 5.99
CA ASP A 452 24.00 -2.71 7.39
C ASP A 452 25.15 -3.71 7.58
N SER A 453 25.45 -4.50 6.54
CA SER A 453 26.51 -5.50 6.55
C SER A 453 27.80 -5.08 5.83
N ILE A 454 27.87 -3.84 5.33
CA ILE A 454 29.04 -3.34 4.57
C ILE A 454 30.08 -2.75 5.52
N ASP A 455 31.33 -3.07 5.27
CA ASP A 455 32.45 -2.47 5.98
C ASP A 455 32.66 -1.02 5.52
N SER A 456 33.08 -0.19 6.46
CA SER A 456 33.49 1.20 6.16
C SER A 456 34.62 1.28 5.13
N GLU A 457 35.52 0.28 5.07
CA GLU A 457 36.59 0.19 4.08
C GLU A 457 36.03 0.05 2.66
N ASP A 458 34.98 -0.73 2.47
CA ASP A 458 34.32 -0.87 1.15
C ASP A 458 33.68 0.43 0.71
N ILE A 459 33.02 1.16 1.62
CA ILE A 459 32.42 2.47 1.34
C ILE A 459 33.49 3.48 0.90
N TYR A 460 34.62 3.54 1.62
CA TYR A 460 35.74 4.39 1.22
C TYR A 460 36.32 4.01 -0.16
N LYS A 461 36.36 2.73 -0.50
CA LYS A 461 36.79 2.27 -1.83
C LYS A 461 35.81 2.71 -2.90
N TRP A 462 34.49 2.63 -2.65
CA TRP A 462 33.49 3.09 -3.60
C TRP A 462 33.57 4.59 -3.84
N GLU A 463 33.69 5.40 -2.79
CA GLU A 463 33.89 6.84 -2.89
C GLU A 463 35.20 7.19 -3.62
N TYR A 464 36.25 6.45 -3.34
CA TYR A 464 37.52 6.63 -4.02
C TYR A 464 37.40 6.36 -5.54
N VAL A 465 36.80 5.24 -5.91
CA VAL A 465 36.60 4.85 -7.31
C VAL A 465 35.67 5.82 -8.03
N SER A 466 34.63 6.30 -7.36
CA SER A 466 33.69 7.28 -7.89
C SER A 466 34.41 8.54 -8.46
N ARG A 467 35.51 8.97 -7.85
CA ARG A 467 36.28 10.12 -8.30
C ARG A 467 36.85 9.96 -9.71
N PHE A 468 37.14 8.72 -10.18
CA PHE A 468 37.63 8.46 -11.53
C PHE A 468 36.53 8.59 -12.61
N VAL A 469 35.27 8.67 -12.21
CA VAL A 469 34.14 8.99 -13.11
C VAL A 469 34.00 10.49 -13.29
N GLU A 470 34.24 11.25 -12.23
CA GLU A 470 34.13 12.72 -12.21
C GLU A 470 35.34 13.41 -12.81
N SER A 471 36.52 12.78 -12.67
CA SER A 471 37.80 13.31 -13.15
C SER A 471 38.65 12.24 -13.81
N GLU A 472 39.20 12.54 -15.00
CA GLU A 472 40.16 11.62 -15.65
C GLU A 472 41.40 11.36 -14.80
N ARG A 473 41.73 12.27 -13.88
CA ARG A 473 42.87 12.17 -12.98
C ARG A 473 42.49 12.63 -11.57
N VAL A 474 42.82 11.80 -10.60
CA VAL A 474 42.63 12.09 -9.17
C VAL A 474 43.98 12.52 -8.57
N SER A 475 44.00 13.66 -7.92
CA SER A 475 45.24 14.23 -7.29
C SER A 475 45.18 14.12 -5.77
N PHE A 476 46.35 13.82 -5.19
CA PHE A 476 46.54 13.74 -3.74
C PHE A 476 47.65 14.71 -3.35
N ASN A 477 47.35 15.71 -2.54
CA ASN A 477 48.29 16.76 -2.16
C ASN A 477 49.16 16.39 -0.95
N ASP A 478 48.55 15.82 0.07
CA ASP A 478 49.21 15.50 1.33
C ASP A 478 49.09 14.01 1.65
N CYS A 479 49.72 13.17 0.82
CA CYS A 479 49.67 11.72 0.99
C CYS A 479 51.06 11.16 1.32
N ILE A 480 51.10 10.18 2.21
CA ILE A 480 52.25 9.33 2.49
C ILE A 480 51.97 7.94 1.90
N VAL A 481 52.87 7.49 1.05
CA VAL A 481 52.77 6.14 0.42
C VAL A 481 53.85 5.26 1.02
N ARG A 482 53.47 4.11 1.55
CA ARG A 482 54.40 3.07 1.97
C ARG A 482 54.77 2.23 0.76
N ILE A 483 56.09 2.12 0.50
CA ILE A 483 56.64 1.24 -0.55
C ILE A 483 57.52 0.18 0.09
N CYS A 484 57.41 -1.01 -0.43
CA CYS A 484 58.22 -2.17 -0.04
C CYS A 484 59.18 -2.48 -1.17
N LEU A 485 60.45 -2.43 -0.89
CA LEU A 485 61.53 -2.62 -1.89
C LEU A 485 62.36 -3.84 -1.54
N LYS A 486 63.05 -4.38 -2.54
CA LYS A 486 64.06 -5.41 -2.31
C LYS A 486 65.24 -4.80 -1.51
N PRO A 487 65.97 -5.62 -0.73
CA PRO A 487 67.01 -5.11 0.15
C PRO A 487 68.19 -4.40 -0.54
N ASP A 488 68.41 -4.72 -1.81
CA ASP A 488 69.49 -4.23 -2.66
C ASP A 488 69.12 -3.00 -3.51
N VAL A 489 67.92 -2.50 -3.37
CA VAL A 489 67.47 -1.28 -4.09
C VAL A 489 68.01 -0.04 -3.42
N TYR A 490 68.84 0.72 -4.16
CA TYR A 490 69.41 1.98 -3.68
C TYR A 490 68.38 3.10 -3.85
N LEU A 491 68.00 3.70 -2.77
CA LEU A 491 67.10 4.86 -2.77
C LEU A 491 67.90 6.15 -3.02
N PRO A 492 67.40 7.06 -3.87
CA PRO A 492 68.11 8.30 -4.19
C PRO A 492 68.22 9.23 -2.94
N ASN A 493 69.37 9.88 -2.80
CA ASN A 493 69.52 10.96 -1.83
C ASN A 493 68.98 12.26 -2.42
N GLY A 494 67.66 12.48 -2.28
CA GLY A 494 66.95 13.65 -2.77
C GLY A 494 65.66 13.36 -3.54
N PRO A 495 64.99 14.38 -4.06
CA PRO A 495 63.73 14.17 -4.76
C PRO A 495 63.89 13.34 -6.04
N PHE A 496 62.94 12.44 -6.29
CA PHE A 496 62.89 11.58 -7.50
C PHE A 496 61.44 11.47 -8.01
N SER A 497 61.28 11.06 -9.27
CA SER A 497 59.98 10.74 -9.84
C SER A 497 59.63 9.30 -9.59
N ILE A 498 58.36 9.01 -9.38
CA ILE A 498 57.88 7.65 -9.19
C ILE A 498 56.64 7.37 -10.03
N MET A 499 56.54 6.17 -10.58
CA MET A 499 55.34 5.66 -11.24
C MET A 499 55.21 4.20 -10.88
N TRP A 500 53.96 3.80 -10.58
CA TRP A 500 53.64 2.37 -10.42
C TRP A 500 52.23 2.08 -10.90
N GLN A 501 51.92 0.83 -11.15
CA GLN A 501 50.63 0.34 -11.57
C GLN A 501 50.14 -0.71 -10.58
N SER A 502 48.82 -0.75 -10.38
CA SER A 502 48.15 -1.76 -9.57
C SER A 502 46.78 -2.06 -10.14
N GLU A 503 46.32 -3.29 -9.97
CA GLU A 503 44.94 -3.63 -10.28
C GLU A 503 44.00 -2.92 -9.33
N LEU A 504 42.97 -2.29 -9.89
CA LEU A 504 41.87 -1.68 -9.13
C LEU A 504 40.64 -2.54 -9.22
N SER A 505 40.09 -2.91 -8.09
CA SER A 505 38.84 -3.66 -7.96
C SER A 505 38.05 -3.20 -6.76
N VAL A 506 36.76 -3.41 -6.78
CA VAL A 506 35.86 -3.17 -5.65
C VAL A 506 34.98 -4.38 -5.40
N SER A 507 34.57 -4.55 -4.15
CA SER A 507 33.52 -5.49 -3.77
C SER A 507 32.22 -4.74 -3.56
N VAL A 508 31.11 -5.24 -4.10
CA VAL A 508 29.77 -4.74 -3.85
C VAL A 508 28.90 -5.92 -3.39
N GLY A 509 28.64 -5.98 -2.09
CA GLY A 509 28.06 -7.19 -1.49
C GLY A 509 28.96 -8.41 -1.70
N SER A 510 28.45 -9.45 -2.34
CA SER A 510 29.22 -10.66 -2.68
C SER A 510 29.93 -10.60 -4.05
N GLN A 511 29.75 -9.53 -4.81
CA GLN A 511 30.30 -9.38 -6.16
C GLN A 511 31.68 -8.72 -6.10
N TYR A 512 32.68 -9.37 -6.70
CA TYR A 512 33.99 -8.79 -6.95
C TYR A 512 34.01 -8.19 -8.36
N ILE A 513 34.34 -6.90 -8.47
CA ILE A 513 34.28 -6.13 -9.72
C ILE A 513 35.68 -5.61 -10.04
N PRO A 514 36.38 -6.20 -11.05
CA PRO A 514 37.63 -5.65 -11.55
C PRO A 514 37.35 -4.42 -12.41
N LEU A 515 38.09 -3.32 -12.18
CA LEU A 515 37.89 -2.05 -12.84
C LEU A 515 38.98 -1.70 -13.86
N GLY A 516 40.13 -2.43 -13.82
CA GLY A 516 41.27 -2.23 -14.71
C GLY A 516 42.54 -1.88 -13.96
N GLU A 517 43.55 -1.41 -14.71
CA GLU A 517 44.84 -1.01 -14.16
C GLU A 517 44.80 0.48 -13.74
N GLN A 518 45.18 0.74 -12.50
CA GLN A 518 45.34 2.07 -11.94
C GLN A 518 46.82 2.45 -11.98
N THR A 519 47.13 3.57 -12.62
CA THR A 519 48.48 4.10 -12.66
C THR A 519 48.58 5.30 -11.69
N PHE A 520 49.63 5.28 -10.87
CA PHE A 520 50.03 6.37 -10.01
C PHE A 520 51.31 7.01 -10.53
N TYR A 521 51.37 8.34 -10.46
CA TYR A 521 52.55 9.08 -10.90
C TYR A 521 52.74 10.33 -10.03
N SER A 522 54.02 10.55 -9.62
CA SER A 522 54.45 11.84 -9.08
C SER A 522 55.75 12.27 -9.69
N ARG A 523 55.76 13.54 -10.10
CA ARG A 523 56.99 14.11 -10.69
C ARG A 523 58.14 14.24 -9.69
N SER A 524 57.79 14.50 -8.42
CA SER A 524 58.80 14.72 -7.40
C SER A 524 58.25 14.23 -6.04
N VAL A 525 58.88 13.19 -5.51
CA VAL A 525 58.66 12.68 -4.16
C VAL A 525 59.98 12.63 -3.41
N GLU A 526 59.91 12.67 -2.09
CA GLU A 526 61.04 12.50 -1.18
C GLU A 526 60.73 11.39 -0.18
N ILE A 527 61.76 10.82 0.38
CA ILE A 527 61.64 9.82 1.45
C ILE A 527 61.32 10.57 2.73
N VAL A 528 60.30 10.11 3.46
CA VAL A 528 59.98 10.64 4.78
C VAL A 528 61.15 10.35 5.74
N PRO A 529 61.74 11.34 6.42
CA PRO A 529 62.83 11.12 7.35
C PRO A 529 62.54 10.00 8.34
N ASP A 530 63.54 9.18 8.62
CA ASP A 530 63.48 8.06 9.59
C ASP A 530 62.45 6.97 9.29
N SER A 531 61.87 6.93 8.06
CA SER A 531 60.85 5.96 7.67
C SER A 531 61.41 4.64 7.08
N ILE A 532 62.72 4.54 6.86
CA ILE A 532 63.36 3.33 6.28
C ILE A 532 63.51 2.25 7.35
N ILE A 533 62.88 1.12 7.15
CA ILE A 533 62.96 -0.01 8.06
C ILE A 533 63.42 -1.22 7.22
N SER A 534 64.63 -1.74 7.54
CA SER A 534 65.16 -2.94 6.85
C SER A 534 64.71 -4.20 7.57
N HIS A 535 64.08 -5.10 6.79
CA HIS A 535 63.78 -6.46 7.16
C HIS A 535 64.76 -7.37 6.36
N GLY A 536 65.03 -8.57 6.81
CA GLY A 536 66.09 -9.39 6.19
C GLY A 536 65.88 -9.70 4.71
N ASP A 537 64.67 -9.67 4.21
CA ASP A 537 64.23 -10.02 2.84
C ASP A 537 63.65 -8.82 2.06
N HIS A 538 63.34 -7.70 2.72
CA HIS A 538 62.80 -6.48 2.11
C HIS A 538 63.13 -5.24 2.93
N GLN A 539 62.88 -4.08 2.35
CA GLN A 539 63.07 -2.78 2.97
C GLN A 539 61.78 -1.94 2.77
N ASP A 540 61.18 -1.54 3.86
CA ASP A 540 60.02 -0.63 3.85
C ASP A 540 60.50 0.83 3.95
N CYS A 541 59.88 1.72 3.18
CA CYS A 541 60.06 3.14 3.37
C CYS A 541 58.75 3.88 3.05
N GLN A 542 58.66 5.10 3.58
CA GLN A 542 57.56 5.99 3.25
C GLN A 542 58.06 7.11 2.35
N ILE A 543 57.26 7.43 1.33
CA ILE A 543 57.49 8.55 0.42
C ILE A 543 56.35 9.53 0.48
N GLN A 544 56.65 10.81 0.26
CA GLN A 544 55.66 11.88 0.16
C GLN A 544 55.98 12.78 -1.02
N PRO A 545 54.96 13.42 -1.66
CA PRO A 545 55.19 14.44 -2.65
C PRO A 545 55.95 15.64 -2.06
N THR A 546 56.96 16.16 -2.78
CA THR A 546 57.65 17.39 -2.36
C THR A 546 56.73 18.61 -2.47
N LYS A 547 57.06 19.67 -1.75
CA LYS A 547 56.29 20.91 -1.78
C LYS A 547 56.09 21.43 -3.22
N GLY A 548 54.81 21.53 -3.63
CA GLY A 548 54.43 21.93 -5.00
C GLY A 548 54.34 20.79 -6.01
N SER A 549 54.53 19.53 -5.57
CA SER A 549 54.25 18.32 -6.35
C SER A 549 53.04 17.62 -5.78
N GLN A 550 52.40 16.77 -6.61
CA GLN A 550 51.22 15.99 -6.26
C GLN A 550 51.45 14.55 -6.70
N LEU A 551 50.82 13.63 -5.98
CA LEU A 551 50.59 12.26 -6.50
C LEU A 551 49.30 12.28 -7.31
N VAL A 552 49.40 11.86 -8.56
CA VAL A 552 48.27 11.83 -9.48
C VAL A 552 48.00 10.37 -9.83
N SER A 553 46.74 10.01 -9.88
CA SER A 553 46.33 8.67 -10.30
C SER A 553 45.25 8.73 -11.39
N TRP A 554 45.29 7.77 -12.32
CA TRP A 554 44.28 7.58 -13.35
C TRP A 554 44.01 6.10 -13.58
N LEU A 555 42.84 5.80 -14.12
CA LEU A 555 42.41 4.46 -14.45
C LEU A 555 42.58 4.22 -15.96
N GLU A 556 43.35 3.20 -16.31
CA GLU A 556 43.46 2.69 -17.69
C GLU A 556 42.32 1.70 -17.92
N ARG A 557 41.29 2.15 -18.64
CA ARG A 557 40.17 1.28 -18.98
C ARG A 557 40.63 0.25 -20.00
N ASN A 558 40.47 -1.02 -19.71
CA ASN A 558 40.59 -2.06 -20.72
C ASN A 558 39.58 -1.77 -21.83
N LYS A 559 40.04 -1.29 -22.98
CA LYS A 559 39.25 -1.23 -24.20
C LYS A 559 39.04 -2.67 -24.63
N GLY A 560 37.94 -3.30 -24.15
CA GLY A 560 37.48 -4.58 -24.66
C GLY A 560 37.05 -4.50 -26.12
#